data_41a98f303a5b77b1ee3517cd81626595
#
_entry.id   41a98f303a5b77b1ee3517cd81626595
#
_cell.length_a   1.000
_cell.length_b   1.000
_cell.length_c   1.000
_cell.angle_alpha   90.00
_cell.angle_beta   90.00
_cell.angle_gamma   90.00
#
_symmetry.space_group_name_H-M   'P 1'
#
loop_
_entity.id
_entity.type
_entity.pdbx_description
1 polymer ?
#
loop_
_entity_poly.entity_id
_entity_poly.type
_entity_poly.pdbx_seq_one_letter_code
_entity_poly.pdbx_strand_id
1 'polypeptide(L)'
;CQSTWKGRPDVMSTDPNNLESLVNRRYEHGFITDIEADSLPPGLDEGIVRAISARKKEPEFMLEWRLKAYRHWLTMQEPEWAHVHYPQINYQDISYFSAPKSDSDRPKSLDEVDPKLLETYDKLGIPLHERARLAGVAVDAVFDSVSVATTFKEKLNDAGVIFCPFSEAVIKHPELIKKYLGSVVPHRDNFFAALNSAVFSDGSFVYIPKGVRCPMELSTYFRINAANTGQFERTLIIADEGSYVSYLEGCTAPMRDENQLHAAVVELVAVKDA
;
A
#
# COMPACT_ATOMS: atom_id res chain seq x y z
N CYS A 1 16.14 47.52 -0.12
CA CYS A 1 14.88 46.86 0.26
C CYS A 1 15.24 45.62 1.07
N GLN A 2 15.09 45.74 2.39
CA GLN A 2 15.27 44.63 3.34
C GLN A 2 13.91 43.89 3.40
N SER A 3 13.83 42.68 2.91
CA SER A 3 12.73 41.77 3.20
C SER A 3 13.09 40.88 4.37
N THR A 4 12.45 41.11 5.48
CA THR A 4 12.56 40.30 6.72
C THR A 4 11.94 38.94 6.50
N TRP A 5 12.78 37.93 6.43
CA TRP A 5 12.37 36.52 6.50
C TRP A 5 12.11 36.16 7.97
N LYS A 6 10.86 36.13 8.39
CA LYS A 6 10.45 35.60 9.69
C LYS A 6 9.94 34.17 9.51
N GLY A 7 10.54 33.26 10.26
CA GLY A 7 10.03 31.92 10.53
C GLY A 7 10.94 30.79 10.07
N ARG A 8 12.04 30.55 10.80
CA ARG A 8 12.58 29.20 10.90
C ARG A 8 11.67 28.40 11.81
N PRO A 9 11.24 27.18 11.45
CA PRO A 9 10.67 26.28 12.44
C PRO A 9 11.73 26.03 13.50
N ASP A 10 11.34 26.04 14.77
CA ASP A 10 12.18 25.79 15.91
C ASP A 10 12.96 24.48 15.68
N VAL A 11 14.26 24.60 15.72
CA VAL A 11 15.18 23.45 15.78
C VAL A 11 14.79 22.69 17.05
N MET A 12 14.38 21.43 16.90
CA MET A 12 14.06 20.54 18.02
C MET A 12 15.09 20.71 19.11
N SER A 13 14.64 21.12 20.28
CA SER A 13 15.42 21.18 21.51
C SER A 13 16.08 19.82 21.73
N THR A 14 17.39 19.77 21.79
CA THR A 14 18.19 18.60 22.16
C THR A 14 18.19 18.37 23.68
N ASP A 15 17.07 18.61 24.35
CA ASP A 15 16.92 18.32 25.77
C ASP A 15 16.96 16.78 25.98
N PRO A 16 17.92 16.26 26.76
CA PRO A 16 18.02 14.83 27.05
C PRO A 16 16.71 14.22 27.60
N ASN A 17 15.94 15.01 28.37
CA ASN A 17 14.63 14.57 28.90
C ASN A 17 13.58 14.38 27.79
N ASN A 18 13.72 15.09 26.69
CA ASN A 18 12.84 14.95 25.53
C ASN A 18 13.16 13.66 24.74
N LEU A 19 14.43 13.27 24.67
CA LEU A 19 14.88 12.01 24.06
C LEU A 19 14.39 10.79 24.86
N GLU A 20 14.49 10.80 26.19
CA GLU A 20 13.96 9.73 27.05
C GLU A 20 12.45 9.60 26.93
N SER A 21 11.72 10.70 26.85
CA SER A 21 10.27 10.70 26.65
C SER A 21 9.87 10.14 25.26
N LEU A 22 10.69 10.41 24.23
CA LEU A 22 10.47 9.87 22.88
C LEU A 22 10.81 8.37 22.79
N VAL A 23 11.86 7.93 23.44
CA VAL A 23 12.28 6.51 23.48
C VAL A 23 11.30 5.66 24.29
N ASN A 24 10.73 6.21 25.37
CA ASN A 24 9.75 5.54 26.24
C ASN A 24 8.29 5.74 25.78
N ARG A 25 8.06 6.46 24.70
CA ARG A 25 6.71 6.69 24.19
C ARG A 25 6.11 5.37 23.71
N ARG A 26 4.99 4.98 24.34
CA ARG A 26 4.28 3.78 23.94
C ARG A 26 3.78 3.95 22.49
N TYR A 27 4.03 2.97 21.63
CA TYR A 27 3.53 2.98 20.26
C TYR A 27 2.00 2.93 20.25
N GLU A 28 1.37 4.07 20.02
CA GLU A 28 -0.08 4.27 20.12
C GLU A 28 -0.86 3.50 19.05
N HIS A 29 -0.22 3.19 17.92
CA HIS A 29 -0.83 2.46 16.80
C HIS A 29 -0.69 0.94 16.88
N GLY A 30 -0.13 0.41 17.97
CA GLY A 30 0.10 -1.01 18.22
C GLY A 30 -1.14 -1.83 18.59
N PHE A 31 -2.35 -1.26 18.54
CA PHE A 31 -3.60 -1.95 18.87
C PHE A 31 -4.01 -2.94 17.76
N ILE A 32 -4.85 -3.91 18.14
CA ILE A 32 -5.44 -4.89 17.20
C ILE A 32 -6.90 -4.49 16.98
N THR A 33 -7.34 -4.55 15.72
CA THR A 33 -8.75 -4.43 15.37
C THR A 33 -9.39 -5.82 15.42
N ASP A 34 -10.39 -5.99 16.28
CA ASP A 34 -11.13 -7.25 16.40
C ASP A 34 -12.17 -7.36 15.27
N ILE A 35 -11.72 -7.91 14.15
CA ILE A 35 -12.53 -8.15 12.95
C ILE A 35 -12.27 -9.57 12.43
N GLU A 36 -13.32 -10.23 11.98
CA GLU A 36 -13.20 -11.56 11.39
C GLU A 36 -12.54 -11.45 10.01
N ALA A 37 -11.48 -12.23 9.81
CA ALA A 37 -10.75 -12.25 8.56
C ALA A 37 -10.92 -13.58 7.82
N ASP A 38 -10.95 -13.51 6.50
CA ASP A 38 -10.83 -14.63 5.57
C ASP A 38 -9.41 -14.66 5.03
N SER A 39 -8.64 -15.67 5.45
CA SER A 39 -7.24 -15.82 5.08
C SER A 39 -7.02 -17.10 4.27
N LEU A 40 -6.08 -17.06 3.33
CA LEU A 40 -5.60 -18.28 2.69
C LEU A 40 -4.74 -19.10 3.68
N PRO A 41 -4.66 -20.43 3.50
CA PRO A 41 -3.78 -21.24 4.35
C PRO A 41 -2.33 -20.78 4.22
N PRO A 42 -1.50 -21.00 5.28
CA PRO A 42 -0.06 -20.77 5.21
C PRO A 42 0.61 -21.56 4.11
N GLY A 43 1.75 -21.06 3.64
CA GLY A 43 2.57 -21.65 2.61
C GLY A 43 2.48 -20.93 1.28
N LEU A 44 3.48 -21.11 0.45
CA LEU A 44 3.57 -20.49 -0.88
C LEU A 44 3.88 -21.53 -1.94
N ASP A 45 2.92 -21.72 -2.83
CA ASP A 45 3.03 -22.54 -4.03
C ASP A 45 2.24 -21.90 -5.19
N GLU A 46 2.26 -22.52 -6.38
CA GLU A 46 1.46 -22.03 -7.52
C GLU A 46 -0.05 -22.00 -7.22
N GLY A 47 -0.54 -22.89 -6.36
CA GLY A 47 -1.96 -22.94 -5.96
C GLY A 47 -2.35 -21.69 -5.19
N ILE A 48 -1.52 -21.23 -4.26
CA ILE A 48 -1.72 -19.99 -3.50
C ILE A 48 -1.66 -18.77 -4.43
N VAL A 49 -0.69 -18.70 -5.34
CA VAL A 49 -0.60 -17.60 -6.32
C VAL A 49 -1.87 -17.53 -7.19
N ARG A 50 -2.37 -18.68 -7.67
CA ARG A 50 -3.64 -18.77 -8.43
C ARG A 50 -4.86 -18.38 -7.58
N ALA A 51 -4.88 -18.78 -6.31
CA ALA A 51 -5.97 -18.43 -5.39
C ALA A 51 -6.04 -16.91 -5.12
N ILE A 52 -4.89 -16.24 -4.94
CA ILE A 52 -4.82 -14.78 -4.82
C ILE A 52 -5.40 -14.11 -6.08
N SER A 53 -4.94 -14.51 -7.25
CA SER A 53 -5.41 -13.97 -8.53
C SER A 53 -6.92 -14.19 -8.74
N ALA A 54 -7.42 -15.37 -8.40
CA ALA A 54 -8.84 -15.70 -8.49
C ALA A 54 -9.70 -14.86 -7.54
N ARG A 55 -9.26 -14.66 -6.27
CA ARG A 55 -9.96 -13.79 -5.31
C ARG A 55 -10.02 -12.34 -5.77
N LYS A 56 -8.96 -11.86 -6.42
CA LYS A 56 -8.90 -10.51 -7.01
C LYS A 56 -9.63 -10.41 -8.35
N LYS A 57 -10.13 -11.54 -8.92
CA LYS A 57 -10.79 -11.60 -10.23
C LYS A 57 -9.91 -11.02 -11.35
N GLU A 58 -8.62 -11.31 -11.27
CA GLU A 58 -7.63 -10.76 -12.20
C GLU A 58 -7.76 -11.37 -13.61
N PRO A 59 -7.49 -10.59 -14.67
CA PRO A 59 -7.37 -11.12 -16.03
C PRO A 59 -6.13 -11.99 -16.18
N GLU A 60 -6.14 -12.89 -17.17
CA GLU A 60 -5.10 -13.92 -17.40
C GLU A 60 -3.67 -13.33 -17.44
N PHE A 61 -3.47 -12.18 -18.09
CA PHE A 61 -2.14 -11.58 -18.18
C PHE A 61 -1.51 -11.27 -16.80
N MET A 62 -2.35 -10.98 -15.80
CA MET A 62 -1.89 -10.70 -14.44
C MET A 62 -1.51 -11.99 -13.72
N LEU A 63 -2.29 -13.03 -13.88
CA LEU A 63 -1.95 -14.36 -13.37
C LEU A 63 -0.64 -14.89 -13.99
N GLU A 64 -0.47 -14.78 -15.30
CA GLU A 64 0.77 -15.15 -15.98
C GLU A 64 1.98 -14.38 -15.45
N TRP A 65 1.83 -13.07 -15.22
CA TRP A 65 2.87 -12.23 -14.65
C TRP A 65 3.25 -12.69 -13.23
N ARG A 66 2.27 -13.01 -12.38
CA ARG A 66 2.50 -13.54 -11.03
C ARG A 66 3.21 -14.88 -11.03
N LEU A 67 2.77 -15.81 -11.85
CA LEU A 67 3.37 -17.15 -11.96
C LEU A 67 4.81 -17.07 -12.47
N LYS A 68 5.09 -16.16 -13.41
CA LYS A 68 6.45 -15.90 -13.89
C LYS A 68 7.34 -15.38 -12.76
N ALA A 69 6.84 -14.46 -11.94
CA ALA A 69 7.54 -13.94 -10.78
C ALA A 69 7.81 -15.02 -9.74
N TYR A 70 6.81 -15.83 -9.41
CA TYR A 70 6.93 -16.94 -8.46
C TYR A 70 7.99 -17.96 -8.90
N ARG A 71 7.95 -18.41 -10.15
CA ARG A 71 8.92 -19.36 -10.70
C ARG A 71 10.35 -18.79 -10.68
N HIS A 72 10.49 -17.50 -10.93
CA HIS A 72 11.78 -16.84 -10.81
C HIS A 72 12.25 -16.78 -9.36
N TRP A 73 11.37 -16.41 -8.43
CA TRP A 73 11.66 -16.37 -7.00
C TRP A 73 12.19 -17.71 -6.47
N LEU A 74 11.65 -18.84 -6.92
CA LEU A 74 12.14 -20.18 -6.55
C LEU A 74 13.60 -20.45 -6.96
N THR A 75 14.14 -19.68 -7.88
CA THR A 75 15.54 -19.79 -8.33
C THR A 75 16.49 -18.84 -7.58
N MET A 76 15.94 -17.97 -6.73
CA MET A 76 16.71 -16.94 -6.02
C MET A 76 17.04 -17.39 -4.59
N GLN A 77 18.01 -16.71 -4.01
CA GLN A 77 18.36 -16.85 -2.60
C GLN A 77 18.07 -15.54 -1.88
N GLU A 78 17.63 -15.64 -0.63
CA GLU A 78 17.46 -14.47 0.24
C GLU A 78 18.79 -13.74 0.39
N PRO A 79 18.83 -12.39 0.29
CA PRO A 79 20.07 -11.64 0.34
C PRO A 79 20.67 -11.64 1.75
N GLU A 80 21.97 -11.92 1.86
CA GLU A 80 22.74 -11.91 3.10
C GLU A 80 23.65 -10.68 3.24
N TRP A 81 23.68 -9.81 2.23
CA TRP A 81 24.57 -8.65 2.20
C TRP A 81 24.14 -7.49 3.10
N ALA A 82 22.86 -7.45 3.50
CA ALA A 82 22.34 -6.40 4.36
C ALA A 82 22.90 -6.53 5.78
N HIS A 83 23.41 -5.40 6.35
CA HIS A 83 23.97 -5.38 7.71
C HIS A 83 22.84 -5.30 8.75
N VAL A 84 21.92 -6.26 8.71
CA VAL A 84 20.79 -6.42 9.62
C VAL A 84 20.75 -7.86 10.13
N HIS A 85 20.21 -8.05 11.33
CA HIS A 85 20.04 -9.36 11.95
C HIS A 85 18.57 -9.57 12.26
N TYR A 86 18.01 -10.61 11.69
CA TYR A 86 16.63 -11.03 11.94
C TYR A 86 16.57 -12.58 11.95
N PRO A 87 15.56 -13.16 12.61
CA PRO A 87 15.35 -14.62 12.57
C PRO A 87 15.15 -15.11 11.14
N GLN A 88 15.60 -16.33 10.87
CA GLN A 88 15.36 -16.96 9.56
C GLN A 88 13.86 -17.01 9.27
N ILE A 89 13.46 -16.51 8.11
CA ILE A 89 12.06 -16.49 7.69
C ILE A 89 11.68 -17.90 7.16
N ASN A 90 10.63 -18.48 7.71
CA ASN A 90 10.01 -19.65 7.11
C ASN A 90 8.84 -19.20 6.22
N TYR A 91 9.05 -19.12 4.93
CA TYR A 91 8.05 -18.70 3.94
C TYR A 91 6.86 -19.64 3.83
N GLN A 92 6.94 -20.86 4.42
CA GLN A 92 5.83 -21.82 4.42
C GLN A 92 4.92 -21.69 5.64
N ASP A 93 5.30 -20.90 6.64
CA ASP A 93 4.49 -20.65 7.84
C ASP A 93 3.68 -19.34 7.75
N ILE A 94 3.77 -18.63 6.63
CA ILE A 94 3.12 -17.32 6.41
C ILE A 94 1.89 -17.50 5.52
N SER A 95 0.77 -16.88 5.88
CA SER A 95 -0.36 -16.67 4.97
C SER A 95 -0.08 -15.46 4.06
N TYR A 96 -0.35 -15.59 2.78
CA TYR A 96 -0.06 -14.58 1.75
C TYR A 96 -1.28 -13.75 1.34
N PHE A 97 -2.41 -13.97 1.99
CA PHE A 97 -3.62 -13.19 1.77
C PHE A 97 -4.53 -13.26 3.00
N SER A 98 -4.96 -12.10 3.47
CA SER A 98 -5.98 -11.95 4.49
C SER A 98 -6.85 -10.75 4.15
N ALA A 99 -8.15 -10.87 4.29
CA ALA A 99 -9.09 -9.79 4.08
C ALA A 99 -10.18 -9.81 5.15
N PRO A 100 -10.72 -8.66 5.57
CA PRO A 100 -11.91 -8.64 6.41
C PRO A 100 -13.05 -9.41 5.72
N LYS A 101 -13.78 -10.24 6.48
CA LYS A 101 -15.01 -10.85 5.94
C LYS A 101 -16.00 -9.74 5.68
N SER A 102 -16.45 -9.64 4.45
CA SER A 102 -17.46 -8.69 4.00
C SER A 102 -18.52 -9.43 3.19
N ASP A 103 -19.77 -9.05 3.38
CA ASP A 103 -20.89 -9.57 2.59
C ASP A 103 -20.87 -9.04 1.14
N SER A 104 -20.10 -7.99 0.87
CA SER A 104 -19.91 -7.40 -0.45
C SER A 104 -18.45 -7.46 -0.89
N ASP A 105 -18.21 -7.79 -2.14
CA ASP A 105 -16.86 -7.89 -2.75
C ASP A 105 -16.04 -6.60 -2.66
N ARG A 106 -16.69 -5.43 -2.60
CA ARG A 106 -16.10 -4.09 -2.37
C ARG A 106 -17.17 -3.10 -1.92
N PRO A 107 -16.94 -2.33 -0.85
CA PRO A 107 -17.84 -1.25 -0.48
C PRO A 107 -17.89 -0.21 -1.61
N LYS A 108 -19.09 0.21 -1.98
CA LYS A 108 -19.30 1.27 -2.99
C LYS A 108 -19.34 2.67 -2.35
N SER A 109 -19.59 2.71 -1.05
CA SER A 109 -19.61 3.93 -0.24
C SER A 109 -19.03 3.66 1.15
N LEU A 110 -18.69 4.71 1.90
CA LEU A 110 -18.25 4.60 3.29
C LEU A 110 -19.32 4.00 4.21
N ASP A 111 -20.60 4.12 3.85
CA ASP A 111 -21.72 3.57 4.64
C ASP A 111 -21.80 2.03 4.57
N GLU A 112 -21.15 1.43 3.57
CA GLU A 112 -21.04 -0.02 3.42
C GLU A 112 -19.78 -0.60 4.08
N VAL A 113 -18.88 0.26 4.59
CA VAL A 113 -17.65 -0.15 5.28
C VAL A 113 -17.98 -0.54 6.71
N ASP A 114 -17.44 -1.66 7.19
CA ASP A 114 -17.61 -2.09 8.58
C ASP A 114 -17.23 -0.95 9.55
N PRO A 115 -18.12 -0.57 10.48
CA PRO A 115 -17.87 0.49 11.45
C PRO A 115 -16.57 0.33 12.25
N LYS A 116 -16.15 -0.91 12.53
CA LYS A 116 -14.88 -1.20 13.21
C LYS A 116 -13.66 -0.79 12.39
N LEU A 117 -13.76 -0.90 11.05
CA LEU A 117 -12.69 -0.42 10.16
C LEU A 117 -12.63 1.11 10.18
N LEU A 118 -13.78 1.78 10.09
CA LEU A 118 -13.83 3.25 10.18
C LEU A 118 -13.27 3.75 11.51
N GLU A 119 -13.66 3.14 12.63
CA GLU A 119 -13.11 3.45 13.95
C GLU A 119 -11.60 3.22 14.04
N THR A 120 -11.10 2.17 13.37
CA THR A 120 -9.67 1.89 13.29
C THR A 120 -8.92 3.02 12.63
N TYR A 121 -9.38 3.48 11.47
CA TYR A 121 -8.74 4.60 10.77
C TYR A 121 -8.88 5.93 11.51
N ASP A 122 -9.99 6.18 12.19
CA ASP A 122 -10.15 7.34 13.08
C ASP A 122 -9.13 7.33 14.23
N LYS A 123 -8.92 6.18 14.88
CA LYS A 123 -7.89 6.00 15.93
C LYS A 123 -6.47 6.20 15.41
N LEU A 124 -6.23 5.90 14.13
CA LEU A 124 -4.96 6.13 13.46
C LEU A 124 -4.76 7.59 13.02
N GLY A 125 -5.77 8.44 13.24
CA GLY A 125 -5.74 9.84 12.80
C GLY A 125 -5.96 10.01 11.29
N ILE A 126 -6.54 9.00 10.64
CA ILE A 126 -6.82 8.97 9.19
C ILE A 126 -8.34 8.93 9.00
N PRO A 127 -9.03 10.07 9.15
CA PRO A 127 -10.47 10.12 9.02
C PRO A 127 -10.88 9.90 7.55
N LEU A 128 -11.69 8.87 7.31
CA LEU A 128 -12.25 8.59 5.98
C LEU A 128 -13.52 9.41 5.68
N HIS A 129 -14.03 10.14 6.69
CA HIS A 129 -15.23 10.99 6.60
C HIS A 129 -14.94 12.45 6.18
N GLU A 130 -15.92 13.33 6.37
CA GLU A 130 -15.89 14.74 5.94
C GLU A 130 -14.66 15.56 6.36
N ARG A 131 -13.96 15.18 7.44
CA ARG A 131 -12.73 15.87 7.85
C ARG A 131 -11.62 15.74 6.80
N ALA A 132 -11.55 14.62 6.09
CA ALA A 132 -10.64 14.46 4.96
C ALA A 132 -10.99 15.39 3.80
N ARG A 133 -12.28 15.72 3.62
CA ARG A 133 -12.73 16.71 2.62
C ARG A 133 -12.19 18.11 2.89
N LEU A 134 -12.08 18.50 4.16
CA LEU A 134 -11.56 19.82 4.56
C LEU A 134 -10.04 19.91 4.46
N ALA A 135 -9.34 18.79 4.56
CA ALA A 135 -7.88 18.76 4.48
C ALA A 135 -7.32 18.84 3.05
N GLY A 136 -8.15 18.67 2.01
CA GLY A 136 -7.71 18.72 0.60
C GLY A 136 -6.80 17.56 0.20
N VAL A 137 -6.88 16.45 0.92
CA VAL A 137 -6.12 15.21 0.67
C VAL A 137 -7.07 14.08 0.26
N ALA A 138 -6.79 13.40 -0.84
CA ALA A 138 -7.48 12.17 -1.20
C ALA A 138 -6.75 10.98 -0.58
N VAL A 139 -7.51 10.09 0.06
CA VAL A 139 -6.97 8.94 0.79
C VAL A 139 -7.49 7.64 0.18
N ASP A 140 -6.59 6.68 -0.02
CA ASP A 140 -6.91 5.26 -0.21
C ASP A 140 -6.51 4.49 1.05
N ALA A 141 -7.48 3.82 1.67
CA ALA A 141 -7.29 3.08 2.91
C ALA A 141 -7.26 1.59 2.61
N VAL A 142 -6.15 0.94 2.92
CA VAL A 142 -5.94 -0.50 2.70
C VAL A 142 -5.82 -1.21 4.04
N PHE A 143 -6.64 -2.24 4.24
CA PHE A 143 -6.63 -3.09 5.42
C PHE A 143 -6.27 -4.52 5.04
N ASP A 144 -5.15 -5.00 5.56
CA ASP A 144 -4.52 -6.26 5.14
C ASP A 144 -4.39 -6.32 3.61
N SER A 145 -5.06 -7.25 2.95
CA SER A 145 -4.91 -7.51 1.51
C SER A 145 -5.93 -6.79 0.61
N VAL A 146 -6.73 -5.85 1.14
CA VAL A 146 -7.80 -5.20 0.36
C VAL A 146 -7.91 -3.70 0.64
N SER A 147 -8.17 -2.92 -0.42
CA SER A 147 -8.61 -1.53 -0.26
C SER A 147 -10.05 -1.50 0.24
N VAL A 148 -10.29 -0.75 1.33
CA VAL A 148 -11.59 -0.63 1.99
C VAL A 148 -12.30 0.67 1.65
N ALA A 149 -11.57 1.72 1.29
CA ALA A 149 -12.14 3.00 0.90
C ALA A 149 -11.17 3.86 0.09
N THR A 150 -11.67 4.54 -0.94
CA THR A 150 -10.95 5.59 -1.67
C THR A 150 -11.80 6.86 -1.71
N THR A 151 -11.26 7.98 -1.23
CA THR A 151 -11.98 9.25 -1.15
C THR A 151 -11.75 10.14 -2.37
N PHE A 152 -12.62 11.11 -2.63
CA PHE A 152 -12.52 12.14 -3.69
C PHE A 152 -12.38 11.61 -5.14
N LYS A 153 -12.78 10.39 -5.38
CA LYS A 153 -12.60 9.71 -6.67
C LYS A 153 -13.23 10.48 -7.85
N GLU A 154 -14.45 11.00 -7.66
CA GLU A 154 -15.16 11.78 -8.69
C GLU A 154 -14.41 13.08 -9.03
N LYS A 155 -13.99 13.83 -8.01
CA LYS A 155 -13.24 15.09 -8.21
C LYS A 155 -11.92 14.90 -8.92
N LEU A 156 -11.23 13.80 -8.65
CA LEU A 156 -9.99 13.43 -9.34
C LEU A 156 -10.27 13.03 -10.78
N ASN A 157 -11.31 12.23 -11.01
CA ASN A 157 -11.74 11.84 -12.36
C ASN A 157 -12.12 13.04 -13.22
N ASP A 158 -12.77 14.08 -12.67
CA ASP A 158 -13.09 15.32 -13.39
C ASP A 158 -11.83 16.05 -13.90
N ALA A 159 -10.71 15.90 -13.18
CA ALA A 159 -9.41 16.40 -13.61
C ALA A 159 -8.66 15.44 -14.54
N GLY A 160 -9.24 14.29 -14.85
CA GLY A 160 -8.62 13.21 -15.60
C GLY A 160 -7.59 12.38 -14.80
N VAL A 161 -7.45 12.64 -13.49
CA VAL A 161 -6.55 11.91 -12.62
C VAL A 161 -7.18 10.58 -12.22
N ILE A 162 -6.42 9.49 -12.37
CA ILE A 162 -6.81 8.17 -11.87
C ILE A 162 -6.12 7.96 -10.52
N PHE A 163 -6.92 7.73 -9.49
CA PHE A 163 -6.46 7.29 -8.17
C PHE A 163 -7.41 6.21 -7.67
N CYS A 164 -6.93 4.99 -7.64
CA CYS A 164 -7.75 3.84 -7.27
C CYS A 164 -6.88 2.69 -6.73
N PRO A 165 -7.48 1.69 -6.08
CA PRO A 165 -6.78 0.46 -5.74
C PRO A 165 -6.14 -0.19 -6.96
N PHE A 166 -4.95 -0.78 -6.77
CA PHE A 166 -4.24 -1.46 -7.86
C PHE A 166 -5.09 -2.56 -8.49
N SER A 167 -5.80 -3.32 -7.67
CA SER A 167 -6.72 -4.37 -8.11
C SER A 167 -7.86 -3.86 -8.99
N GLU A 168 -8.31 -2.62 -8.81
CA GLU A 168 -9.27 -1.96 -9.69
C GLU A 168 -8.61 -1.55 -11.02
N ALA A 169 -7.40 -0.99 -10.96
CA ALA A 169 -6.66 -0.56 -12.14
C ALA A 169 -6.35 -1.71 -13.09
N VAL A 170 -6.02 -2.90 -12.57
CA VAL A 170 -5.79 -4.11 -13.38
C VAL A 170 -6.99 -4.43 -14.27
N ILE A 171 -8.20 -4.17 -13.78
CA ILE A 171 -9.45 -4.46 -14.52
C ILE A 171 -9.85 -3.29 -15.43
N LYS A 172 -9.78 -2.05 -14.92
CA LYS A 172 -10.32 -0.87 -15.62
C LYS A 172 -9.30 -0.20 -16.55
N HIS A 173 -8.01 -0.35 -16.27
CA HIS A 173 -6.92 0.30 -16.99
C HIS A 173 -5.81 -0.69 -17.41
N PRO A 174 -6.17 -1.86 -17.99
CA PRO A 174 -5.21 -2.94 -18.27
C PRO A 174 -4.06 -2.51 -19.18
N GLU A 175 -4.29 -1.56 -20.07
CA GLU A 175 -3.26 -1.07 -20.99
C GLU A 175 -2.15 -0.29 -20.26
N LEU A 176 -2.51 0.51 -19.25
CA LEU A 176 -1.53 1.22 -18.42
C LEU A 176 -0.76 0.23 -17.55
N ILE A 177 -1.46 -0.75 -16.95
CA ILE A 177 -0.81 -1.80 -16.17
C ILE A 177 0.17 -2.60 -17.02
N LYS A 178 -0.23 -3.10 -18.18
CA LYS A 178 0.65 -3.85 -19.10
C LYS A 178 1.88 -3.06 -19.52
N LYS A 179 1.72 -1.75 -19.72
CA LYS A 179 2.81 -0.86 -20.15
C LYS A 179 3.81 -0.57 -19.05
N TYR A 180 3.36 -0.35 -17.81
CA TYR A 180 4.19 0.23 -16.78
C TYR A 180 4.53 -0.71 -15.62
N LEU A 181 3.70 -1.74 -15.32
CA LEU A 181 3.97 -2.68 -14.24
C LEU A 181 5.30 -3.42 -14.47
N GLY A 182 6.20 -3.31 -13.51
CA GLY A 182 7.53 -3.92 -13.59
C GLY A 182 8.49 -3.23 -14.55
N SER A 183 8.15 -2.01 -15.02
CA SER A 183 9.05 -1.24 -15.89
C SER A 183 10.20 -0.58 -15.13
N VAL A 184 10.00 -0.29 -13.84
CA VAL A 184 11.00 0.29 -12.95
C VAL A 184 11.56 -0.77 -12.01
N VAL A 185 10.68 -1.53 -11.35
CA VAL A 185 11.05 -2.65 -10.48
C VAL A 185 10.52 -3.96 -11.07
N PRO A 186 11.27 -4.60 -11.98
CA PRO A 186 10.85 -5.84 -12.60
C PRO A 186 10.82 -6.99 -11.58
N HIS A 187 10.01 -8.01 -11.85
CA HIS A 187 9.90 -9.20 -11.00
C HIS A 187 11.23 -9.95 -10.76
N ARG A 188 12.28 -9.62 -11.48
CA ARG A 188 13.63 -10.21 -11.38
C ARG A 188 14.66 -9.29 -10.74
N ASP A 189 14.23 -8.15 -10.17
CA ASP A 189 15.12 -7.14 -9.62
C ASP A 189 15.88 -7.69 -8.40
N ASN A 190 15.16 -8.18 -7.41
CA ASN A 190 15.72 -8.81 -6.22
C ASN A 190 14.74 -9.82 -5.63
N PHE A 191 15.19 -10.57 -4.61
CA PHE A 191 14.43 -11.64 -3.96
C PHE A 191 13.06 -11.16 -3.45
N PHE A 192 13.01 -10.04 -2.72
CA PHE A 192 11.75 -9.52 -2.16
C PHE A 192 10.86 -8.86 -3.22
N ALA A 193 11.43 -8.25 -4.26
CA ALA A 193 10.66 -7.74 -5.39
C ALA A 193 10.03 -8.89 -6.20
N ALA A 194 10.72 -10.01 -6.35
CA ALA A 194 10.17 -11.22 -6.98
C ALA A 194 9.04 -11.82 -6.15
N LEU A 195 9.24 -11.94 -4.84
CA LEU A 195 8.20 -12.41 -3.91
C LEU A 195 6.98 -11.48 -3.94
N ASN A 196 7.18 -10.15 -3.78
CA ASN A 196 6.11 -9.17 -3.89
C ASN A 196 5.35 -9.34 -5.20
N SER A 197 6.07 -9.43 -6.33
CA SER A 197 5.47 -9.58 -7.65
C SER A 197 4.56 -10.82 -7.77
N ALA A 198 4.90 -11.90 -7.08
CA ALA A 198 4.10 -13.12 -7.09
C ALA A 198 2.82 -13.00 -6.25
N VAL A 199 2.88 -12.31 -5.10
CA VAL A 199 1.84 -12.40 -4.07
C VAL A 199 1.23 -11.08 -3.64
N PHE A 200 1.64 -9.92 -4.17
CA PHE A 200 1.04 -8.66 -3.74
C PHE A 200 -0.48 -8.70 -3.91
N SER A 201 -1.17 -8.15 -2.92
CA SER A 201 -2.62 -8.26 -2.85
C SER A 201 -3.33 -7.00 -3.28
N ASP A 202 -2.83 -5.84 -2.87
CA ASP A 202 -3.31 -4.54 -3.32
C ASP A 202 -2.20 -3.48 -3.19
N GLY A 203 -2.55 -2.25 -3.38
CA GLY A 203 -1.74 -1.06 -3.35
C GLY A 203 -2.43 0.03 -4.11
N SER A 204 -1.74 1.09 -4.45
CA SER A 204 -2.35 2.21 -5.16
C SER A 204 -1.90 2.31 -6.61
N PHE A 205 -2.84 2.66 -7.45
CA PHE A 205 -2.59 3.05 -8.83
C PHE A 205 -2.90 4.54 -9.01
N VAL A 206 -1.88 5.28 -9.48
CA VAL A 206 -1.98 6.71 -9.75
C VAL A 206 -1.54 7.00 -11.17
N TYR A 207 -2.39 7.69 -11.93
CA TYR A 207 -2.03 8.22 -13.24
C TYR A 207 -2.43 9.69 -13.34
N ILE A 208 -1.46 10.54 -13.61
CA ILE A 208 -1.67 11.97 -13.83
C ILE A 208 -1.46 12.25 -15.32
N PRO A 209 -2.50 12.72 -16.05
CA PRO A 209 -2.38 12.99 -17.47
C PRO A 209 -1.40 14.12 -17.79
N LYS A 210 -0.94 14.13 -19.03
CA LYS A 210 -0.03 15.16 -19.57
C LYS A 210 -0.50 16.56 -19.25
N GLY A 211 0.38 17.38 -18.65
CA GLY A 211 0.14 18.78 -18.33
C GLY A 211 -0.83 19.03 -17.18
N VAL A 212 -1.34 18.00 -16.54
CA VAL A 212 -2.29 18.11 -15.41
C VAL A 212 -1.54 18.28 -14.10
N ARG A 213 -1.92 19.30 -13.33
CA ARG A 213 -1.53 19.42 -11.93
C ARG A 213 -2.61 18.76 -11.07
N CYS A 214 -2.26 17.73 -10.33
CA CYS A 214 -3.20 17.06 -9.43
C CYS A 214 -3.83 18.09 -8.47
N PRO A 215 -5.17 18.17 -8.39
CA PRO A 215 -5.86 19.23 -7.65
C PRO A 215 -5.76 19.11 -6.14
N MET A 216 -5.21 18.00 -5.63
CA MET A 216 -5.02 17.73 -4.20
C MET A 216 -3.87 16.78 -3.99
N GLU A 217 -3.40 16.69 -2.75
CA GLU A 217 -2.45 15.64 -2.35
C GLU A 217 -3.14 14.28 -2.31
N LEU A 218 -2.41 13.24 -2.68
CA LEU A 218 -2.86 11.86 -2.61
C LEU A 218 -2.15 11.14 -1.47
N SER A 219 -2.86 10.31 -0.75
CA SER A 219 -2.28 9.51 0.32
C SER A 219 -2.83 8.10 0.31
N THR A 220 -1.97 7.12 0.54
CA THR A 220 -2.38 5.75 0.81
C THR A 220 -1.93 5.33 2.19
N TYR A 221 -2.81 4.67 2.90
CA TYR A 221 -2.51 4.19 4.23
C TYR A 221 -2.81 2.71 4.36
N PHE A 222 -1.77 1.94 4.70
CA PHE A 222 -1.85 0.50 4.91
C PHE A 222 -1.95 0.18 6.40
N ARG A 223 -2.96 -0.58 6.78
CA ARG A 223 -3.09 -1.17 8.10
C ARG A 223 -2.92 -2.67 8.02
N ILE A 224 -1.82 -3.18 8.55
CA ILE A 224 -1.60 -4.60 8.76
C ILE A 224 -2.29 -4.98 10.07
N ASN A 225 -3.17 -5.98 10.07
CA ASN A 225 -3.90 -6.38 11.27
C ASN A 225 -3.83 -7.88 11.55
N ALA A 226 -3.87 -8.72 10.52
CA ALA A 226 -3.89 -10.17 10.70
C ALA A 226 -2.56 -10.71 11.24
N ALA A 227 -2.65 -11.71 12.13
CA ALA A 227 -1.50 -12.43 12.68
C ALA A 227 -0.97 -13.46 11.69
N ASN A 228 0.34 -13.73 11.73
CA ASN A 228 1.01 -14.74 10.89
C ASN A 228 0.74 -14.57 9.39
N THR A 229 0.53 -13.32 8.94
CA THR A 229 0.32 -12.97 7.54
C THR A 229 1.46 -12.10 7.04
N GLY A 230 1.83 -12.33 5.79
CA GLY A 230 2.66 -11.40 5.03
C GLY A 230 1.79 -10.30 4.42
N GLN A 231 2.28 -9.07 4.46
CA GLN A 231 1.69 -7.93 3.78
C GLN A 231 2.55 -7.56 2.58
N PHE A 232 1.95 -7.56 1.41
CA PHE A 232 2.63 -7.32 0.14
C PHE A 232 1.85 -6.30 -0.66
N GLU A 233 2.34 -5.06 -0.67
CA GLU A 233 1.71 -3.97 -1.41
C GLU A 233 2.51 -3.65 -2.66
N ARG A 234 1.81 -3.20 -3.70
CA ARG A 234 2.44 -2.69 -4.90
C ARG A 234 1.77 -1.42 -5.37
N THR A 235 2.49 -0.33 -5.28
CA THR A 235 2.05 0.99 -5.72
C THR A 235 2.70 1.34 -7.06
N LEU A 236 1.89 1.84 -8.00
CA LEU A 236 2.36 2.32 -9.31
C LEU A 236 1.89 3.74 -9.54
N ILE A 237 2.84 4.68 -9.61
CA ILE A 237 2.58 6.10 -9.82
C ILE A 237 3.15 6.50 -11.18
N ILE A 238 2.31 7.05 -12.06
CA ILE A 238 2.69 7.50 -13.38
C ILE A 238 2.34 8.99 -13.48
N ALA A 239 3.34 9.84 -13.53
CA ALA A 239 3.22 11.26 -13.82
C ALA A 239 3.63 11.49 -15.28
N ASP A 240 2.64 11.79 -16.14
CA ASP A 240 2.88 12.00 -17.57
C ASP A 240 3.53 13.36 -17.83
N GLU A 241 3.96 13.62 -19.05
CA GLU A 241 4.73 14.79 -19.44
C GLU A 241 4.14 16.11 -18.90
N GLY A 242 4.96 16.90 -18.16
CA GLY A 242 4.58 18.18 -17.60
C GLY A 242 3.51 18.13 -16.52
N SER A 243 3.23 16.97 -15.95
CA SER A 243 2.25 16.81 -14.87
C SER A 243 2.87 17.04 -13.49
N TYR A 244 2.02 17.12 -12.47
CA TYR A 244 2.46 17.26 -11.08
C TYR A 244 1.56 16.48 -10.13
N VAL A 245 2.18 15.76 -9.18
CA VAL A 245 1.48 15.09 -8.08
C VAL A 245 2.32 15.13 -6.80
N SER A 246 1.64 15.24 -5.66
CA SER A 246 2.19 14.97 -4.33
C SER A 246 1.53 13.70 -3.81
N TYR A 247 2.34 12.73 -3.38
CA TYR A 247 1.86 11.45 -2.89
C TYR A 247 2.57 11.07 -1.59
N LEU A 248 1.80 10.64 -0.61
CA LEU A 248 2.28 10.14 0.68
C LEU A 248 1.78 8.72 0.91
N GLU A 249 2.68 7.82 1.26
CA GLU A 249 2.35 6.45 1.65
C GLU A 249 2.79 6.19 3.08
N GLY A 250 1.93 5.56 3.87
CA GLY A 250 2.21 5.19 5.24
C GLY A 250 1.64 3.82 5.58
N CYS A 251 2.28 3.14 6.52
CA CYS A 251 1.78 1.87 7.05
C CYS A 251 1.92 1.79 8.57
N THR A 252 1.03 1.01 9.19
CA THR A 252 1.15 0.62 10.61
C THR A 252 0.78 -0.85 10.78
N ALA A 253 1.37 -1.46 11.81
CA ALA A 253 1.08 -2.83 12.23
C ALA A 253 0.83 -2.87 13.75
N PRO A 254 0.06 -3.85 14.26
CA PRO A 254 -0.03 -4.11 15.69
C PRO A 254 1.33 -4.51 16.27
N MET A 255 1.53 -4.22 17.54
CA MET A 255 2.63 -4.82 18.31
C MET A 255 2.24 -6.25 18.70
N ARG A 256 2.92 -7.24 18.15
CA ARG A 256 2.76 -8.66 18.44
C ARG A 256 4.10 -9.32 18.68
N ASP A 257 4.15 -10.37 19.50
CA ASP A 257 5.31 -11.26 19.62
C ASP A 257 5.31 -12.35 18.53
N GLU A 258 4.92 -11.99 17.33
CA GLU A 258 4.78 -12.89 16.19
C GLU A 258 5.53 -12.34 15.00
N ASN A 259 6.03 -13.24 14.14
CA ASN A 259 6.70 -12.85 12.92
C ASN A 259 5.72 -12.16 11.95
N GLN A 260 6.11 -11.00 11.46
CA GLN A 260 5.41 -10.27 10.43
C GLN A 260 6.39 -9.98 9.28
N LEU A 261 6.02 -10.37 8.07
CA LEU A 261 6.77 -10.04 6.86
C LEU A 261 6.01 -8.96 6.09
N HIS A 262 6.64 -7.82 5.92
CA HIS A 262 6.11 -6.73 5.10
C HIS A 262 7.12 -6.44 3.98
N ALA A 263 6.69 -6.59 2.74
CA ALA A 263 7.49 -6.29 1.56
C ALA A 263 6.68 -5.49 0.55
N ALA A 264 6.87 -4.18 0.57
CA ALA A 264 6.24 -3.23 -0.36
C ALA A 264 7.13 -2.97 -1.58
N VAL A 265 6.50 -2.68 -2.72
CA VAL A 265 7.17 -2.17 -3.92
C VAL A 265 6.43 -0.94 -4.41
N VAL A 266 7.17 0.16 -4.57
CA VAL A 266 6.67 1.39 -5.18
C VAL A 266 7.40 1.63 -6.49
N GLU A 267 6.65 1.73 -7.58
CA GLU A 267 7.18 2.12 -8.90
C GLU A 267 6.73 3.53 -9.22
N LEU A 268 7.70 4.42 -9.46
CA LEU A 268 7.45 5.80 -9.87
C LEU A 268 7.97 6.03 -11.28
N VAL A 269 7.06 6.40 -12.17
CA VAL A 269 7.37 6.79 -13.56
C VAL A 269 7.09 8.28 -13.72
N ALA A 270 8.14 9.09 -13.77
CA ALA A 270 8.06 10.51 -14.10
C ALA A 270 8.53 10.70 -15.55
N VAL A 271 7.62 11.18 -16.40
CA VAL A 271 7.93 11.49 -17.80
C VAL A 271 8.53 12.90 -17.87
N LYS A 272 8.96 13.34 -19.04
CA LYS A 272 9.63 14.63 -19.22
C LYS A 272 8.86 15.78 -18.54
N ASP A 273 9.58 16.57 -17.77
CA ASP A 273 9.09 17.76 -17.05
C ASP A 273 7.97 17.48 -16.02
N ALA A 274 7.76 16.21 -15.60
CA ALA A 274 6.84 15.87 -14.53
C ALA A 274 7.50 16.06 -13.14
#